data_3abe12fd8376e12544a2ec112aed5cc6
#
_entry.id   3abe12fd8376e12544a2ec112aed5cc6
#
_cell.length_a   1.000
_cell.length_b   1.000
_cell.length_c   1.000
_cell.angle_alpha   90.00
_cell.angle_beta   90.00
_cell.angle_gamma   90.00
#
_symmetry.space_group_name_H-M   'P 1'
#
loop_
_entity.id
_entity.type
_entity.pdbx_description
1 polymer ?
#
loop_
_entity_poly.entity_id
_entity_poly.type
_entity_poly.pdbx_seq_one_letter_code
_entity_poly.pdbx_strand_id
1 'polypeptide(L)'
;MSSSKVSVDEFASAIMEGLIEYRDLVAEDMKAAVDKTTKAVRKQIKASAPRRPHGGKYAKSWSIKKLDDTSTGMTAVVYSRQPGLPHLLEKGHALRQGGRAGAHVHIAPAEEAGIKMFEEEIEKAIKQ
;
A
#
# COMPACT_ATOMS: atom_id res chain seq x y z
N MET A 1 23.85 -2.78 37.57
CA MET A 1 23.86 -3.14 36.14
C MET A 1 25.21 -3.65 35.72
N SER A 2 25.24 -4.83 35.18
CA SER A 2 26.47 -5.45 34.71
C SER A 2 27.10 -4.73 33.52
N SER A 3 26.30 -3.92 32.83
CA SER A 3 26.70 -3.19 31.62
C SER A 3 27.88 -2.22 31.87
N SER A 4 28.08 -1.79 33.11
CA SER A 4 29.19 -0.90 33.44
C SER A 4 30.59 -1.53 33.22
N LYS A 5 30.62 -2.83 32.98
CA LYS A 5 31.86 -3.58 32.78
C LYS A 5 32.20 -3.88 31.33
N VAL A 6 31.34 -3.49 30.37
CA VAL A 6 31.60 -3.77 28.97
C VAL A 6 32.62 -2.79 28.39
N SER A 7 33.43 -3.26 27.45
CA SER A 7 34.37 -2.42 26.72
C SER A 7 33.62 -1.52 25.72
N VAL A 8 34.33 -0.54 25.17
CA VAL A 8 33.73 0.34 24.14
C VAL A 8 33.21 -0.46 22.95
N ASP A 9 33.99 -1.46 22.49
CA ASP A 9 33.59 -2.28 21.34
C ASP A 9 32.36 -3.15 21.68
N GLU A 10 32.34 -3.74 22.88
CA GLU A 10 31.19 -4.52 23.33
C GLU A 10 29.95 -3.66 23.51
N PHE A 11 30.12 -2.44 24.01
CA PHE A 11 29.03 -1.49 24.16
C PHE A 11 28.45 -1.09 22.82
N ALA A 12 29.30 -0.81 21.83
CA ALA A 12 28.85 -0.47 20.47
C ALA A 12 28.11 -1.64 19.83
N SER A 13 28.59 -2.87 20.02
CA SER A 13 27.91 -4.07 19.51
C SER A 13 26.55 -4.28 20.16
N ALA A 14 26.42 -4.06 21.45
CA ALA A 14 25.15 -4.19 22.16
C ALA A 14 24.13 -3.17 21.68
N ILE A 15 24.55 -1.92 21.43
CA ILE A 15 23.69 -0.89 20.87
C ILE A 15 23.23 -1.30 19.46
N MET A 16 24.14 -1.79 18.62
CA MET A 16 23.82 -2.21 17.25
C MET A 16 22.80 -3.35 17.25
N GLU A 17 22.97 -4.34 18.11
CA GLU A 17 22.01 -5.44 18.24
C GLU A 17 20.62 -4.93 18.63
N GLY A 18 20.55 -4.01 19.57
CA GLY A 18 19.28 -3.40 20.00
C GLY A 18 18.61 -2.63 18.87
N LEU A 19 19.39 -1.91 18.07
CA LEU A 19 18.85 -1.17 16.91
C LEU A 19 18.34 -2.12 15.82
N ILE A 20 19.05 -3.22 15.59
CA ILE A 20 18.63 -4.25 14.62
C ILE A 20 17.32 -4.90 15.06
N GLU A 21 17.20 -5.27 16.32
CA GLU A 21 15.97 -5.84 16.88
C GLU A 21 14.79 -4.89 16.72
N TYR A 22 14.99 -3.62 17.04
CA TYR A 22 13.95 -2.60 16.88
C TYR A 22 13.56 -2.43 15.42
N ARG A 23 14.55 -2.37 14.52
CA ARG A 23 14.32 -2.26 13.08
C ARG A 23 13.47 -3.43 12.57
N ASP A 24 13.79 -4.65 12.96
CA ASP A 24 13.09 -5.84 12.49
C ASP A 24 11.65 -5.87 13.01
N LEU A 25 11.44 -5.46 14.25
CA LEU A 25 10.09 -5.37 14.83
C LEU A 25 9.24 -4.34 14.10
N VAL A 26 9.81 -3.15 13.85
CA VAL A 26 9.11 -2.09 13.11
C VAL A 26 8.84 -2.51 11.67
N ALA A 27 9.77 -3.23 11.04
CA ALA A 27 9.59 -3.72 9.68
C ALA A 27 8.40 -4.68 9.58
N GLU A 28 8.22 -5.58 10.53
CA GLU A 28 7.08 -6.50 10.55
C GLU A 28 5.76 -5.73 10.70
N ASP A 29 5.72 -4.75 11.59
CA ASP A 29 4.52 -3.91 11.77
C ASP A 29 4.22 -3.09 10.52
N MET A 30 5.24 -2.57 9.86
CA MET A 30 5.08 -1.83 8.61
C MET A 30 4.57 -2.70 7.48
N LYS A 31 5.06 -3.94 7.38
CA LYS A 31 4.56 -4.91 6.39
C LYS A 31 3.10 -5.25 6.63
N ALA A 32 2.70 -5.42 7.87
CA ALA A 32 1.30 -5.66 8.23
C ALA A 32 0.44 -4.46 7.83
N ALA A 33 0.93 -3.24 8.03
CA ALA A 33 0.24 -2.01 7.63
C ALA A 33 0.09 -1.93 6.11
N VAL A 34 1.13 -2.27 5.35
CA VAL A 34 1.08 -2.32 3.88
C VAL A 34 0.02 -3.33 3.42
N ASP A 35 0.04 -4.53 3.98
CA ASP A 35 -0.93 -5.58 3.65
C ASP A 35 -2.36 -5.12 3.89
N LYS A 36 -2.62 -4.61 5.08
CA LYS A 36 -3.96 -4.15 5.47
C LYS A 36 -4.45 -3.01 4.57
N THR A 37 -3.58 -2.05 4.30
CA THR A 37 -3.91 -0.88 3.49
C THR A 37 -4.18 -1.27 2.04
N THR A 38 -3.33 -2.11 1.44
CA THR A 38 -3.51 -2.51 0.04
C THR A 38 -4.80 -3.31 -0.16
N LYS A 39 -5.13 -4.17 0.79
CA LYS A 39 -6.40 -4.91 0.75
C LYS A 39 -7.60 -3.98 0.84
N ALA A 40 -7.53 -2.97 1.72
CA ALA A 40 -8.59 -1.98 1.88
C ALA A 40 -8.76 -1.12 0.62
N VAL A 41 -7.65 -0.66 0.03
CA VAL A 41 -7.67 0.13 -1.21
C VAL A 41 -8.28 -0.69 -2.35
N ARG A 42 -7.83 -1.92 -2.53
CA ARG A 42 -8.38 -2.81 -3.55
C ARG A 42 -9.89 -3.00 -3.38
N LYS A 43 -10.32 -3.25 -2.15
CA LYS A 43 -11.74 -3.44 -1.84
C LYS A 43 -12.56 -2.20 -2.18
N GLN A 44 -12.06 -1.02 -1.83
CA GLN A 44 -12.75 0.24 -2.12
C GLN A 44 -12.83 0.51 -3.61
N ILE A 45 -11.73 0.31 -4.34
CA ILE A 45 -11.72 0.49 -5.80
C ILE A 45 -12.73 -0.44 -6.45
N LYS A 46 -12.76 -1.71 -6.06
CA LYS A 46 -13.71 -2.68 -6.59
C LYS A 46 -15.15 -2.30 -6.29
N ALA A 47 -15.42 -1.79 -5.11
CA ALA A 47 -16.77 -1.38 -4.71
C ALA A 47 -17.27 -0.16 -5.49
N SER A 48 -16.37 0.77 -5.83
CA SER A 48 -16.74 2.02 -6.51
C SER A 48 -16.47 1.99 -8.01
N ALA A 49 -15.86 0.94 -8.54
CA ALA A 49 -15.55 0.83 -9.97
C ALA A 49 -16.82 0.74 -10.81
N PRO A 50 -16.83 1.35 -12.02
CA PRO A 50 -17.98 1.21 -12.91
C PRO A 50 -18.16 -0.23 -13.35
N ARG A 51 -19.42 -0.68 -13.41
CA ARG A 51 -19.74 -2.06 -13.73
C ARG A 51 -20.19 -2.26 -15.18
N ARG A 52 -20.54 -1.19 -15.85
CA ARG A 52 -20.92 -1.23 -17.26
C ARG A 52 -19.75 -0.83 -18.15
N PRO A 53 -19.66 -1.36 -19.36
CA PRO A 53 -20.64 -2.30 -20.00
C PRO A 53 -20.41 -3.77 -19.66
N HIS A 54 -19.33 -4.14 -18.96
CA HIS A 54 -18.91 -5.54 -18.87
C HIS A 54 -19.30 -6.27 -17.57
N GLY A 55 -20.41 -5.86 -16.92
CA GLY A 55 -20.98 -6.63 -15.81
C GLY A 55 -20.04 -6.83 -14.60
N GLY A 56 -19.15 -5.88 -14.36
CA GLY A 56 -18.24 -5.98 -13.23
C GLY A 56 -16.89 -6.63 -13.54
N LYS A 57 -16.65 -6.98 -14.79
CA LYS A 57 -15.36 -7.57 -15.21
C LYS A 57 -14.19 -6.64 -14.87
N TYR A 58 -14.36 -5.34 -15.09
CA TYR A 58 -13.35 -4.36 -14.73
C TYR A 58 -13.09 -4.35 -13.22
N ALA A 59 -14.14 -4.30 -12.41
CA ALA A 59 -13.98 -4.33 -10.96
C ALA A 59 -13.21 -5.57 -10.50
N LYS A 60 -13.50 -6.72 -11.08
CA LYS A 60 -12.82 -7.98 -10.76
C LYS A 60 -11.36 -8.02 -11.23
N SER A 61 -10.96 -7.11 -12.13
CA SER A 61 -9.60 -7.08 -12.64
C SER A 61 -8.58 -6.51 -11.65
N TRP A 62 -9.02 -5.87 -10.60
CA TRP A 62 -8.13 -5.26 -9.60
C TRP A 62 -7.49 -6.32 -8.72
N SER A 63 -6.17 -6.24 -8.62
CA SER A 63 -5.34 -7.24 -7.94
C SER A 63 -4.24 -6.55 -7.15
N ILE A 64 -3.59 -7.32 -6.28
CA ILE A 64 -2.45 -6.86 -5.48
C ILE A 64 -1.23 -7.68 -5.88
N LYS A 65 -0.09 -7.02 -6.06
CA LYS A 65 1.18 -7.66 -6.34
C LYS A 65 2.23 -7.15 -5.35
N LYS A 66 2.97 -8.06 -4.75
CA LYS A 66 4.13 -7.71 -3.93
C LYS A 66 5.35 -7.71 -4.84
N LEU A 67 6.03 -6.55 -4.92
CA LEU A 67 7.23 -6.40 -5.73
C LEU A 67 8.48 -6.79 -4.96
N ASP A 68 8.56 -6.34 -3.71
CA ASP A 68 9.67 -6.63 -2.83
C ASP A 68 9.13 -7.04 -1.46
N ASP A 69 9.72 -8.06 -0.88
CA ASP A 69 9.44 -8.47 0.49
C ASP A 69 10.76 -8.91 1.10
N THR A 70 11.44 -7.96 1.73
CA THR A 70 12.73 -8.18 2.35
C THR A 70 12.59 -8.13 3.87
N SER A 71 13.67 -8.41 4.58
CA SER A 71 13.67 -8.34 6.04
C SER A 71 13.39 -6.94 6.58
N THR A 72 13.62 -5.90 5.78
CA THR A 72 13.51 -4.51 6.21
C THR A 72 12.38 -3.72 5.54
N GLY A 73 11.67 -4.30 4.59
CA GLY A 73 10.62 -3.57 3.91
C GLY A 73 9.83 -4.41 2.93
N MET A 74 8.74 -3.82 2.45
CA MET A 74 7.87 -4.46 1.47
C MET A 74 7.27 -3.38 0.56
N THR A 75 7.21 -3.67 -0.74
CA THR A 75 6.51 -2.84 -1.71
C THR A 75 5.35 -3.65 -2.30
N ALA A 76 4.17 -3.08 -2.29
CA ALA A 76 2.99 -3.70 -2.86
C ALA A 76 2.31 -2.72 -3.81
N VAL A 77 1.71 -3.26 -4.87
CA VAL A 77 1.01 -2.46 -5.88
C VAL A 77 -0.41 -2.99 -6.02
N VAL A 78 -1.37 -2.07 -6.01
CA VAL A 78 -2.75 -2.36 -6.36
C VAL A 78 -2.91 -1.97 -7.84
N TYR A 79 -3.27 -2.90 -8.68
CA TYR A 79 -3.31 -2.67 -10.12
C TYR A 79 -4.48 -3.41 -10.77
N SER A 80 -4.84 -2.97 -11.97
CA SER A 80 -5.85 -3.65 -12.79
C SER A 80 -5.16 -4.54 -13.84
N ARG A 81 -5.69 -5.73 -14.06
CA ARG A 81 -5.22 -6.62 -15.12
C ARG A 81 -5.73 -6.21 -16.50
N GLN A 82 -6.45 -5.09 -16.60
CA GLN A 82 -6.87 -4.50 -17.86
C GLN A 82 -6.10 -3.18 -18.08
N PRO A 83 -4.88 -3.23 -18.67
CA PRO A 83 -4.03 -2.06 -18.81
C PRO A 83 -4.70 -0.95 -19.63
N GLY A 84 -4.50 0.29 -19.20
CA GLY A 84 -5.06 1.47 -19.88
C GLY A 84 -6.47 1.81 -19.49
N LEU A 85 -7.29 0.84 -19.10
CA LEU A 85 -8.69 1.08 -18.76
C LEU A 85 -8.85 1.92 -17.48
N PRO A 86 -8.08 1.69 -16.41
CA PRO A 86 -8.19 2.53 -15.21
C PRO A 86 -8.02 4.03 -15.50
N HIS A 87 -7.02 4.37 -16.29
CA HIS A 87 -6.75 5.77 -16.64
C HIS A 87 -7.90 6.39 -17.44
N LEU A 88 -8.41 5.66 -18.43
CA LEU A 88 -9.50 6.15 -19.26
C LEU A 88 -10.77 6.38 -18.45
N LEU A 89 -11.10 5.48 -17.54
CA LEU A 89 -12.28 5.60 -16.69
C LEU A 89 -12.12 6.71 -15.66
N GLU A 90 -10.95 6.85 -15.06
CA GLU A 90 -10.70 7.86 -14.03
C GLU A 90 -10.75 9.27 -14.60
N LYS A 91 -10.18 9.49 -15.78
CA LYS A 91 -10.01 10.80 -16.40
C LYS A 91 -11.04 11.12 -17.47
N GLY A 92 -11.79 10.12 -17.93
CA GLY A 92 -12.59 10.25 -19.14
C GLY A 92 -11.71 10.19 -20.38
N HIS A 93 -12.32 10.14 -21.55
CA HIS A 93 -11.57 10.03 -22.81
C HIS A 93 -12.40 10.53 -23.98
N ALA A 94 -11.73 10.88 -25.08
CA ALA A 94 -12.37 11.29 -26.31
C ALA A 94 -13.06 10.09 -26.97
N LEU A 95 -14.26 10.32 -27.48
CA LEU A 95 -15.01 9.30 -28.19
C LEU A 95 -14.69 9.34 -29.68
N ARG A 96 -14.76 8.18 -30.34
CA ARG A 96 -14.45 8.04 -31.77
C ARG A 96 -15.38 8.88 -32.64
N GLN A 97 -16.64 8.99 -32.28
CA GLN A 97 -17.65 9.73 -33.02
C GLN A 97 -17.82 11.18 -32.59
N GLY A 98 -16.88 11.72 -31.81
CA GLY A 98 -16.93 13.07 -31.30
C GLY A 98 -17.43 13.13 -29.85
N GLY A 99 -17.05 14.18 -29.13
CA GLY A 99 -17.37 14.33 -27.73
C GLY A 99 -16.43 13.54 -26.83
N ARG A 100 -16.76 13.49 -25.54
CA ARG A 100 -15.96 12.79 -24.54
C ARG A 100 -16.85 11.93 -23.64
N ALA A 101 -16.34 10.75 -23.29
CA ALA A 101 -16.89 9.98 -22.18
C ALA A 101 -16.55 10.69 -20.87
N GLY A 102 -17.52 10.81 -19.96
CA GLY A 102 -17.30 11.43 -18.66
C GLY A 102 -16.34 10.64 -17.80
N ALA A 103 -15.67 11.33 -16.88
CA ALA A 103 -14.82 10.70 -15.89
C ALA A 103 -15.67 9.94 -14.87
N HIS A 104 -15.16 8.79 -14.43
CA HIS A 104 -15.74 8.04 -13.33
C HIS A 104 -14.66 7.87 -12.26
N VAL A 105 -14.59 8.84 -11.36
CA VAL A 105 -13.52 8.90 -10.36
C VAL A 105 -13.76 7.84 -9.31
N HIS A 106 -12.88 6.85 -9.24
CA HIS A 106 -12.98 5.73 -8.30
C HIS A 106 -11.63 5.35 -7.70
N ILE A 107 -10.54 5.80 -8.30
CA ILE A 107 -9.17 5.51 -7.83
C ILE A 107 -8.71 6.57 -6.82
N ALA A 108 -8.87 7.86 -7.13
CA ALA A 108 -8.41 8.93 -6.27
C ALA A 108 -9.00 8.88 -4.84
N PRO A 109 -10.32 8.66 -4.65
CA PRO A 109 -10.86 8.53 -3.30
C PRO A 109 -10.30 7.33 -2.55
N ALA A 110 -10.06 6.22 -3.23
CA ALA A 110 -9.47 5.02 -2.63
C ALA A 110 -8.02 5.27 -2.23
N GLU A 111 -7.27 5.98 -3.07
CA GLU A 111 -5.89 6.37 -2.78
C GLU A 111 -5.83 7.27 -1.54
N GLU A 112 -6.65 8.30 -1.48
CA GLU A 112 -6.70 9.20 -0.34
C GLU A 112 -7.04 8.49 0.95
N ALA A 113 -8.05 7.62 0.92
CA ALA A 113 -8.44 6.83 2.08
C ALA A 113 -7.32 5.85 2.48
N GLY A 114 -6.63 5.28 1.49
CA GLY A 114 -5.52 4.38 1.72
C GLY A 114 -4.32 5.06 2.38
N ILE A 115 -3.96 6.25 1.92
CA ILE A 115 -2.87 7.04 2.52
C ILE A 115 -3.18 7.32 4.00
N LYS A 116 -4.39 7.77 4.27
CA LYS A 116 -4.83 8.08 5.63
C LYS A 116 -4.79 6.84 6.53
N MET A 117 -5.30 5.72 6.03
CA MET A 117 -5.29 4.46 6.76
C MET A 117 -3.86 3.99 7.04
N PHE A 118 -3.00 4.09 6.04
CA PHE A 118 -1.59 3.69 6.17
C PHE A 118 -0.87 4.52 7.23
N GLU A 119 -1.07 5.84 7.20
CA GLU A 119 -0.50 6.74 8.20
C GLU A 119 -0.97 6.39 9.61
N GLU A 120 -2.26 6.10 9.78
CA GLU A 120 -2.82 5.68 11.07
C GLU A 120 -2.23 4.36 11.57
N GLU A 121 -2.07 3.39 10.69
CA GLU A 121 -1.50 2.10 11.04
C GLU A 121 -0.02 2.21 11.43
N ILE A 122 0.74 3.02 10.70
CA ILE A 122 2.14 3.30 11.03
C ILE A 122 2.25 4.00 12.39
N GLU A 123 1.40 4.96 12.63
CA GLU A 123 1.38 5.70 13.90
C GLU A 123 1.11 4.77 15.08
N LYS A 124 0.16 3.86 14.94
CA LYS A 124 -0.14 2.85 15.96
C LYS A 124 1.09 1.94 16.22
N ALA A 125 1.76 1.52 15.16
CA ALA A 125 2.93 0.66 15.26
C ALA A 125 4.08 1.35 16.02
N ILE A 126 4.31 2.62 15.74
CA ILE A 126 5.38 3.40 16.37
C ILE A 126 5.09 3.64 17.86
N LYS A 127 3.83 3.79 18.22
CA LYS A 127 3.43 4.11 19.60
C LYS A 127 3.34 2.91 20.53
N GLN A 128 3.54 1.71 20.03
CA GLN A 128 3.52 0.51 20.86
C GLN A 128 4.71 0.40 21.81
#